data_ad065a5cc31b8a815f5cb8dd5e29ae66
#
_entry.id   ad065a5cc31b8a815f5cb8dd5e29ae66
#
_cell.length_a   1.000
_cell.length_b   1.000
_cell.length_c   1.000
_cell.angle_alpha   90.00
_cell.angle_beta   90.00
_cell.angle_gamma   90.00
#
_symmetry.space_group_name_H-M   'P 1'
#
loop_
_entity.id
_entity.type
_entity.pdbx_description
1 polymer ?
#
loop_
_entity_poly.entity_id
_entity_poly.type
_entity_poly.pdbx_seq_one_letter_code
_entity_poly.pdbx_strand_id
1 'polypeptide(L)'
;MVYDEIDPFSDMLVEVSGTVPFIKLEYPDISGDPFLMENVKYEAAKTDGLSNGDVVTITATASKTALKAAKKVFSRTTMQYTVEGQPFYLTPDTVLNDEQMAALRSCMDTLVEAAFLNGGEDVQHGAQGYLYGDAWKYWGSEPTATLVSCDNLEAVVFPASGGDPGYVEFLANATVTFCANQGNAQPETFSACMCITSKYIEMQGNDITFWEVSHVSFAENQEKAVLSLRKKDPTCKEIPLPAAE
;
A
#
# COMPACT_ATOMS: atom_id res chain seq x y z
N MET A 1 -37.03 -39.01 -21.96
CA MET A 1 -36.92 -38.45 -20.58
C MET A 1 -36.42 -37.03 -20.76
N VAL A 2 -37.21 -36.06 -20.30
CA VAL A 2 -36.85 -34.64 -20.41
C VAL A 2 -36.06 -34.27 -19.15
N TYR A 3 -34.93 -33.60 -19.30
CA TYR A 3 -34.12 -33.06 -18.22
C TYR A 3 -34.31 -31.56 -18.19
N ASP A 4 -34.41 -31.00 -16.99
CA ASP A 4 -34.43 -29.56 -16.79
C ASP A 4 -32.99 -29.04 -16.82
N GLU A 5 -32.72 -28.07 -17.70
CA GLU A 5 -31.45 -27.39 -17.78
C GLU A 5 -31.34 -26.32 -16.68
N ILE A 6 -30.26 -26.35 -15.92
CA ILE A 6 -30.00 -25.38 -14.87
C ILE A 6 -28.61 -24.78 -15.05
N ASP A 7 -28.49 -23.49 -14.74
CA ASP A 7 -27.19 -22.84 -14.63
C ASP A 7 -26.70 -22.91 -13.17
N PRO A 8 -25.63 -23.67 -12.90
CA PRO A 8 -25.12 -23.81 -11.53
C PRO A 8 -24.54 -22.49 -10.97
N PHE A 9 -24.38 -21.45 -11.78
CA PHE A 9 -23.83 -20.17 -11.38
C PHE A 9 -24.86 -19.03 -11.34
N SER A 10 -26.17 -19.30 -11.56
CA SER A 10 -27.20 -18.28 -11.69
C SER A 10 -27.31 -17.35 -10.47
N ASP A 11 -27.12 -17.91 -9.27
CA ASP A 11 -27.24 -17.19 -8.00
C ASP A 11 -25.91 -17.12 -7.24
N MET A 12 -24.80 -17.41 -7.92
CA MET A 12 -23.47 -17.38 -7.29
C MET A 12 -23.04 -15.96 -7.02
N LEU A 13 -22.81 -15.62 -5.76
CA LEU A 13 -22.12 -14.42 -5.34
C LEU A 13 -20.61 -14.72 -5.24
N VAL A 14 -19.79 -13.92 -5.93
CA VAL A 14 -18.35 -13.96 -5.79
C VAL A 14 -17.91 -12.69 -5.08
N GLU A 15 -17.29 -12.85 -3.94
CA GLU A 15 -16.76 -11.75 -3.15
C GLU A 15 -15.24 -11.71 -3.28
N VAL A 16 -14.70 -10.51 -3.39
CA VAL A 16 -13.27 -10.27 -3.45
C VAL A 16 -12.90 -9.31 -2.35
N SER A 17 -11.89 -9.68 -1.56
CA SER A 17 -11.44 -8.88 -0.43
C SER A 17 -9.91 -8.75 -0.42
N GLY A 18 -9.41 -7.70 0.21
CA GLY A 18 -7.98 -7.43 0.36
C GLY A 18 -7.45 -6.44 -0.66
N THR A 19 -6.14 -6.24 -0.62
CA THR A 19 -5.38 -5.28 -1.43
C THR A 19 -4.34 -6.02 -2.26
N VAL A 20 -4.19 -5.67 -3.53
CA VAL A 20 -3.16 -6.27 -4.41
C VAL A 20 -1.77 -6.10 -3.77
N PRO A 21 -0.93 -7.14 -3.70
CA PRO A 21 -1.04 -8.47 -4.30
C PRO A 21 -1.67 -9.56 -3.39
N PHE A 22 -2.37 -9.20 -2.33
CA PHE A 22 -2.90 -10.12 -1.31
C PHE A 22 -4.41 -10.34 -1.42
N ILE A 23 -5.00 -10.12 -2.58
CA ILE A 23 -6.43 -10.30 -2.80
C ILE A 23 -6.81 -11.77 -2.62
N LYS A 24 -7.95 -11.97 -1.93
CA LYS A 24 -8.63 -13.26 -1.77
C LYS A 24 -9.98 -13.25 -2.47
N LEU A 25 -10.31 -14.37 -3.07
CA LEU A 25 -11.60 -14.61 -3.69
C LEU A 25 -12.37 -15.60 -2.82
N GLU A 26 -13.58 -15.22 -2.46
CA GLU A 26 -14.53 -16.02 -1.70
C GLU A 26 -15.84 -16.16 -2.50
N TYR A 27 -16.46 -17.32 -2.42
CA TYR A 27 -17.77 -17.59 -3.02
C TYR A 27 -18.62 -18.34 -1.98
N PRO A 28 -19.02 -17.61 -0.91
CA PRO A 28 -19.49 -18.23 0.32
C PRO A 28 -20.79 -19.00 0.17
N ASP A 29 -21.72 -18.49 -0.65
CA ASP A 29 -23.06 -19.09 -0.68
C ASP A 29 -23.72 -18.95 -2.05
N ILE A 30 -24.36 -20.06 -2.47
CA ILE A 30 -25.28 -20.07 -3.57
C ILE A 30 -26.66 -20.10 -2.96
N SER A 31 -27.34 -18.98 -3.00
CA SER A 31 -28.71 -18.87 -2.50
C SER A 31 -29.71 -19.33 -3.56
N GLY A 32 -30.75 -20.01 -3.17
CA GLY A 32 -31.98 -20.17 -3.90
C GLY A 32 -32.34 -21.58 -4.35
N ASP A 33 -31.50 -22.35 -5.03
CA ASP A 33 -31.85 -23.72 -5.47
C ASP A 33 -31.32 -24.77 -4.48
N PRO A 34 -32.19 -25.52 -3.74
CA PRO A 34 -31.78 -26.54 -2.79
C PRO A 34 -30.93 -27.65 -3.42
N PHE A 35 -31.15 -27.97 -4.69
CA PHE A 35 -30.34 -28.96 -5.39
C PHE A 35 -28.89 -28.50 -5.55
N LEU A 36 -28.69 -27.24 -5.92
CA LEU A 36 -27.36 -26.66 -6.06
C LEU A 36 -26.60 -26.64 -4.72
N MET A 37 -27.29 -26.24 -3.65
CA MET A 37 -26.70 -26.19 -2.30
C MET A 37 -26.25 -27.57 -1.79
N GLU A 38 -27.07 -28.61 -2.05
CA GLU A 38 -26.81 -29.93 -1.50
C GLU A 38 -25.89 -30.82 -2.36
N ASN A 39 -25.86 -30.58 -3.67
CA ASN A 39 -25.28 -31.54 -4.61
C ASN A 39 -24.15 -31.00 -5.47
N VAL A 40 -23.89 -29.69 -5.46
CA VAL A 40 -22.86 -29.08 -6.30
C VAL A 40 -21.67 -28.64 -5.45
N LYS A 41 -20.47 -28.97 -5.92
CA LYS A 41 -19.22 -28.46 -5.40
C LYS A 41 -18.64 -27.43 -6.38
N TYR A 42 -18.14 -26.35 -5.84
CA TYR A 42 -17.48 -25.30 -6.59
C TYR A 42 -16.00 -25.26 -6.24
N GLU A 43 -15.17 -25.14 -7.24
CA GLU A 43 -13.72 -25.04 -7.08
C GLU A 43 -13.19 -23.93 -7.97
N ALA A 44 -12.50 -22.94 -7.37
CA ALA A 44 -11.79 -21.92 -8.11
C ALA A 44 -10.36 -22.38 -8.41
N ALA A 45 -9.88 -22.05 -9.59
CA ALA A 45 -8.51 -22.39 -10.01
C ALA A 45 -7.44 -21.70 -9.15
N LYS A 46 -7.77 -20.54 -8.60
CA LYS A 46 -6.92 -19.75 -7.68
C LYS A 46 -7.84 -18.92 -6.77
N THR A 47 -7.52 -18.84 -5.49
CA THR A 47 -8.29 -18.08 -4.50
C THR A 47 -7.50 -17.00 -3.78
N ASP A 48 -6.16 -17.03 -3.84
CA ASP A 48 -5.27 -16.14 -3.10
C ASP A 48 -4.24 -15.49 -4.02
N GLY A 49 -3.71 -14.35 -3.60
CA GLY A 49 -2.65 -13.65 -4.32
C GLY A 49 -3.10 -13.19 -5.70
N LEU A 50 -4.34 -12.75 -5.80
CA LEU A 50 -4.93 -12.23 -7.03
C LEU A 50 -4.58 -10.75 -7.23
N SER A 51 -4.67 -10.31 -8.48
CA SER A 51 -4.46 -8.94 -8.91
C SER A 51 -5.61 -8.47 -9.80
N ASN A 52 -5.80 -7.14 -9.91
CA ASN A 52 -6.75 -6.59 -10.87
C ASN A 52 -6.41 -7.06 -12.29
N GLY A 53 -7.42 -7.52 -13.02
CA GLY A 53 -7.28 -8.12 -14.35
C GLY A 53 -7.09 -9.64 -14.34
N ASP A 54 -6.83 -10.28 -13.19
CA ASP A 54 -6.79 -11.75 -13.11
C ASP A 54 -8.15 -12.34 -13.44
N VAL A 55 -8.15 -13.37 -14.29
CA VAL A 55 -9.34 -14.13 -14.66
C VAL A 55 -9.32 -15.46 -13.95
N VAL A 56 -10.24 -15.64 -13.00
CA VAL A 56 -10.37 -16.86 -12.21
C VAL A 56 -11.45 -17.75 -12.81
N THR A 57 -11.11 -18.99 -13.13
CA THR A 57 -12.11 -19.99 -13.56
C THR A 57 -12.66 -20.73 -12.33
N ILE A 58 -13.98 -20.68 -12.17
CA ILE A 58 -14.72 -21.42 -11.14
C ILE A 58 -15.42 -22.61 -11.82
N THR A 59 -15.24 -23.80 -11.30
CA THR A 59 -15.79 -25.04 -11.84
C THR A 59 -16.87 -25.58 -10.90
N ALA A 60 -18.04 -25.91 -11.46
CA ALA A 60 -19.13 -26.56 -10.76
C ALA A 60 -19.16 -28.07 -11.09
N THR A 61 -19.21 -28.89 -10.07
CA THR A 61 -19.27 -30.34 -10.20
C THR A 61 -20.42 -30.95 -9.39
N ALA A 62 -21.14 -31.94 -9.96
CA ALA A 62 -22.14 -32.73 -9.26
C ALA A 62 -22.02 -34.19 -9.66
N SER A 63 -22.46 -35.09 -8.78
CA SER A 63 -22.48 -36.50 -9.13
C SER A 63 -23.53 -36.80 -10.23
N LYS A 64 -23.15 -37.68 -11.16
CA LYS A 64 -24.07 -38.13 -12.22
C LYS A 64 -25.35 -38.72 -11.66
N THR A 65 -25.26 -39.37 -10.49
CA THR A 65 -26.42 -39.99 -9.81
C THR A 65 -27.37 -38.92 -9.29
N ALA A 66 -26.85 -37.84 -8.66
CA ALA A 66 -27.69 -36.75 -8.18
C ALA A 66 -28.39 -36.03 -9.33
N LEU A 67 -27.66 -35.67 -10.39
CA LEU A 67 -28.24 -35.06 -11.59
C LEU A 67 -29.34 -35.90 -12.22
N LYS A 68 -29.13 -37.23 -12.34
CA LYS A 68 -30.12 -38.13 -12.90
C LYS A 68 -31.36 -38.25 -12.00
N ALA A 69 -31.17 -38.35 -10.69
CA ALA A 69 -32.28 -38.45 -9.73
C ALA A 69 -33.16 -37.19 -9.74
N ALA A 70 -32.51 -36.00 -9.82
CA ALA A 70 -33.21 -34.73 -9.90
C ALA A 70 -33.72 -34.38 -11.31
N LYS A 71 -33.42 -35.20 -12.32
CA LYS A 71 -33.70 -34.94 -13.75
C LYS A 71 -33.14 -33.58 -14.20
N LYS A 72 -31.94 -33.19 -13.73
CA LYS A 72 -31.28 -31.95 -14.05
C LYS A 72 -30.04 -32.17 -14.92
N VAL A 73 -29.70 -31.18 -15.72
CA VAL A 73 -28.45 -31.10 -16.50
C VAL A 73 -27.91 -29.70 -16.42
N PHE A 74 -26.59 -29.56 -16.31
CA PHE A 74 -25.96 -28.24 -16.28
C PHE A 74 -25.88 -27.62 -17.68
N SER A 75 -26.29 -26.36 -17.81
CA SER A 75 -26.11 -25.57 -19.03
C SER A 75 -24.62 -25.27 -19.31
N ARG A 76 -23.86 -25.15 -18.23
CA ARG A 76 -22.38 -24.94 -18.24
C ARG A 76 -21.78 -25.54 -16.97
N THR A 77 -20.49 -25.84 -17.01
CA THR A 77 -19.76 -26.39 -15.85
C THR A 77 -18.66 -25.45 -15.35
N THR A 78 -18.44 -24.33 -16.03
CA THR A 78 -17.42 -23.36 -15.67
C THR A 78 -17.94 -21.95 -15.80
N MET A 79 -17.43 -21.04 -14.97
CA MET A 79 -17.63 -19.60 -15.02
C MET A 79 -16.27 -18.92 -14.92
N GLN A 80 -16.11 -17.81 -15.63
CA GLN A 80 -14.96 -16.94 -15.46
C GLN A 80 -15.36 -15.71 -14.67
N TYR A 81 -14.53 -15.34 -13.70
CA TYR A 81 -14.67 -14.14 -12.91
C TYR A 81 -13.42 -13.29 -13.09
N THR A 82 -13.58 -12.02 -13.45
CA THR A 82 -12.47 -11.06 -13.56
C THR A 82 -12.39 -10.23 -12.29
N VAL A 83 -11.21 -10.19 -11.68
CA VAL A 83 -10.94 -9.34 -10.50
C VAL A 83 -10.76 -7.91 -10.97
N GLU A 84 -11.56 -6.97 -10.47
CA GLU A 84 -11.54 -5.57 -10.87
C GLU A 84 -11.79 -4.63 -9.69
N GLY A 85 -11.26 -3.40 -9.78
CA GLY A 85 -11.57 -2.31 -8.86
C GLY A 85 -11.04 -2.49 -7.43
N GLN A 86 -10.14 -3.45 -7.23
CA GLN A 86 -9.55 -3.65 -5.91
C GLN A 86 -8.42 -2.65 -5.65
N PRO A 87 -8.26 -2.18 -4.39
CA PRO A 87 -7.13 -1.36 -4.02
C PRO A 87 -5.81 -2.10 -4.24
N PHE A 88 -4.73 -1.36 -4.40
CA PHE A 88 -3.38 -1.92 -4.55
C PHE A 88 -2.36 -1.17 -3.71
N TYR A 89 -1.37 -1.88 -3.21
CA TYR A 89 -0.22 -1.27 -2.56
C TYR A 89 0.75 -0.74 -3.60
N LEU A 90 1.33 0.43 -3.32
CA LEU A 90 2.40 0.97 -4.13
C LEU A 90 3.63 0.05 -4.01
N THR A 91 4.09 -0.45 -5.14
CA THR A 91 5.25 -1.35 -5.25
C THR A 91 6.23 -0.82 -6.29
N PRO A 92 7.50 -1.30 -6.32
CA PRO A 92 8.48 -0.90 -7.33
C PRO A 92 8.02 -1.10 -8.78
N ASP A 93 7.11 -2.04 -9.02
CA ASP A 93 6.59 -2.35 -10.35
C ASP A 93 5.31 -1.58 -10.71
N THR A 94 4.79 -0.77 -9.79
CA THR A 94 3.59 0.04 -10.02
C THR A 94 3.89 1.13 -11.05
N VAL A 95 3.04 1.23 -12.07
CA VAL A 95 3.07 2.32 -13.05
C VAL A 95 1.93 3.28 -12.71
N LEU A 96 2.29 4.50 -12.33
CA LEU A 96 1.36 5.55 -11.97
C LEU A 96 1.07 6.44 -13.19
N ASN A 97 -0.19 6.86 -13.32
CA ASN A 97 -0.58 7.93 -14.25
C ASN A 97 -0.33 9.31 -13.63
N ASP A 98 -0.52 10.38 -14.40
CA ASP A 98 -0.24 11.76 -13.97
C ASP A 98 -1.11 12.18 -12.77
N GLU A 99 -2.39 11.76 -12.72
CA GLU A 99 -3.29 12.07 -11.60
C GLU A 99 -2.88 11.34 -10.33
N GLN A 100 -2.47 10.09 -10.44
CA GLN A 100 -1.94 9.30 -9.32
C GLN A 100 -0.61 9.86 -8.81
N MET A 101 0.25 10.31 -9.72
CA MET A 101 1.50 10.99 -9.35
C MET A 101 1.24 12.31 -8.61
N ALA A 102 0.26 13.10 -9.05
CA ALA A 102 -0.14 14.32 -8.35
C ALA A 102 -0.75 14.01 -6.96
N ALA A 103 -1.56 12.96 -6.85
CA ALA A 103 -2.12 12.52 -5.58
C ALA A 103 -1.03 12.04 -4.62
N LEU A 104 -0.04 11.29 -5.11
CA LEU A 104 1.12 10.85 -4.32
C LEU A 104 1.95 12.05 -3.83
N ARG A 105 2.13 13.07 -4.67
CA ARG A 105 2.76 14.32 -4.29
C ARG A 105 1.99 15.02 -3.17
N SER A 106 0.67 15.17 -3.31
CA SER A 106 -0.17 15.80 -2.28
C SER A 106 -0.15 15.03 -0.95
N CYS A 107 -0.11 13.69 -1.01
CA CYS A 107 0.09 12.85 0.16
C CYS A 107 1.40 13.19 0.88
N MET A 108 2.50 13.30 0.14
CA MET A 108 3.78 13.66 0.72
C MET A 108 3.78 15.06 1.34
N ASP A 109 3.20 16.06 0.66
CA ASP A 109 3.09 17.42 1.22
C ASP A 109 2.35 17.39 2.57
N THR A 110 1.24 16.61 2.66
CA THR A 110 0.51 16.39 3.90
C THR A 110 1.37 15.73 4.99
N LEU A 111 2.18 14.73 4.63
CA LEU A 111 3.08 14.05 5.58
C LEU A 111 4.18 14.98 6.09
N VAL A 112 4.74 15.81 5.20
CA VAL A 112 5.73 16.83 5.59
C VAL A 112 5.11 17.83 6.57
N GLU A 113 3.92 18.36 6.26
CA GLU A 113 3.22 19.27 7.16
C GLU A 113 2.94 18.61 8.51
N ALA A 114 2.40 17.39 8.51
CA ALA A 114 2.07 16.64 9.72
C ALA A 114 3.31 16.40 10.60
N ALA A 115 4.46 16.09 9.99
CA ALA A 115 5.70 15.85 10.71
C ALA A 115 6.19 17.08 11.52
N PHE A 116 5.84 18.30 11.08
CA PHE A 116 6.20 19.53 11.78
C PHE A 116 5.10 20.10 12.68
N LEU A 117 3.89 19.50 12.70
CA LEU A 117 2.83 19.91 13.64
C LEU A 117 3.23 19.63 15.10
N ASN A 118 2.78 20.48 16.00
CA ASN A 118 3.01 20.35 17.45
C ASN A 118 4.49 20.23 17.86
N GLY A 119 5.40 20.85 17.07
CA GLY A 119 6.84 20.77 17.30
C GLY A 119 7.49 19.48 16.80
N GLY A 120 6.73 18.57 16.19
CA GLY A 120 7.15 17.39 15.45
C GLY A 120 8.15 16.50 16.18
N GLU A 121 7.72 15.67 17.11
CA GLU A 121 8.62 14.82 17.92
C GLU A 121 9.56 13.97 17.06
N ASP A 122 9.04 13.36 15.99
CA ASP A 122 9.85 12.56 15.07
C ASP A 122 10.90 13.37 14.33
N VAL A 123 10.54 14.59 13.88
CA VAL A 123 11.48 15.51 13.23
C VAL A 123 12.56 15.97 14.19
N GLN A 124 12.19 16.25 15.46
CA GLN A 124 13.12 16.66 16.50
C GLN A 124 14.19 15.59 16.72
N HIS A 125 13.77 14.34 16.88
CA HIS A 125 14.68 13.21 17.04
C HIS A 125 15.61 13.04 15.84
N GLY A 126 15.08 13.13 14.62
CA GLY A 126 15.85 13.08 13.39
C GLY A 126 16.88 14.21 13.29
N ALA A 127 16.48 15.45 13.55
CA ALA A 127 17.35 16.62 13.52
C ALA A 127 18.45 16.56 14.59
N GLN A 128 18.10 16.14 15.81
CA GLN A 128 19.08 15.92 16.87
C GLN A 128 20.11 14.87 16.48
N GLY A 129 19.66 13.72 15.96
CA GLY A 129 20.54 12.65 15.51
C GLY A 129 21.48 13.10 14.40
N TYR A 130 20.97 13.91 13.45
CA TYR A 130 21.74 14.45 12.33
C TYR A 130 22.81 15.45 12.78
N LEU A 131 22.45 16.40 13.64
CA LEU A 131 23.36 17.48 14.08
C LEU A 131 24.40 17.00 15.10
N TYR A 132 23.99 16.12 16.02
CA TYR A 132 24.78 15.81 17.21
C TYR A 132 25.08 14.33 17.42
N GLY A 133 24.56 13.46 16.59
CA GLY A 133 24.72 12.01 16.72
C GLY A 133 24.25 11.50 18.08
N ASP A 134 25.02 10.62 18.71
CA ASP A 134 24.65 10.02 20.00
C ASP A 134 24.68 11.01 21.20
N ALA A 135 25.22 12.22 21.05
CA ALA A 135 25.29 13.22 22.11
C ALA A 135 23.92 13.74 22.57
N TRP A 136 22.88 13.61 21.74
CA TRP A 136 21.51 14.04 22.05
C TRP A 136 20.90 13.39 23.30
N LYS A 137 21.35 12.19 23.67
CA LYS A 137 20.86 11.43 24.84
C LYS A 137 20.97 12.19 26.19
N TYR A 138 21.76 13.24 26.21
CA TYR A 138 22.03 14.02 27.40
C TYR A 138 21.31 15.36 27.44
N TRP A 139 20.46 15.65 26.46
CA TRP A 139 19.84 16.95 26.32
C TRP A 139 18.44 16.93 26.94
N GLY A 140 18.12 17.97 27.68
CA GLY A 140 16.86 18.07 28.41
C GLY A 140 15.65 18.28 27.50
N SER A 141 14.49 18.35 28.10
CA SER A 141 13.18 18.25 27.48
C SER A 141 12.82 19.34 26.46
N GLU A 142 12.10 18.93 25.43
CA GLU A 142 11.31 19.73 24.48
C GLU A 142 12.12 20.57 23.48
N PRO A 143 12.97 19.95 22.63
CA PRO A 143 13.50 20.63 21.48
C PRO A 143 12.37 21.03 20.52
N THR A 144 12.65 21.95 19.59
CA THR A 144 11.70 22.29 18.52
C THR A 144 12.36 22.21 17.17
N ALA A 145 11.63 21.77 16.16
CA ALA A 145 12.04 21.78 14.77
C ALA A 145 11.01 22.53 13.92
N THR A 146 11.45 23.43 13.08
CA THR A 146 10.59 24.23 12.20
C THR A 146 11.08 24.11 10.77
N LEU A 147 10.17 23.78 9.85
CA LEU A 147 10.47 23.75 8.42
C LEU A 147 10.59 25.18 7.87
N VAL A 148 11.68 25.45 7.18
CA VAL A 148 11.92 26.72 6.47
C VAL A 148 11.56 26.57 4.99
N SER A 149 12.03 25.50 4.35
CA SER A 149 11.71 25.16 2.95
C SER A 149 11.83 23.66 2.72
N CYS A 150 11.11 23.18 1.70
CA CYS A 150 11.12 21.79 1.27
C CYS A 150 10.93 21.73 -0.25
N ASP A 151 11.81 21.04 -0.95
CA ASP A 151 11.76 20.87 -2.40
C ASP A 151 12.32 19.51 -2.87
N ASN A 152 12.35 19.27 -4.18
CA ASN A 152 12.89 18.07 -4.82
C ASN A 152 12.37 16.77 -4.20
N LEU A 153 11.05 16.61 -4.23
CA LEU A 153 10.38 15.46 -3.64
C LEU A 153 10.55 14.21 -4.50
N GLU A 154 10.81 13.09 -3.85
CA GLU A 154 10.96 11.78 -4.45
C GLU A 154 10.41 10.70 -3.51
N ALA A 155 9.81 9.68 -4.07
CA ALA A 155 9.41 8.48 -3.32
C ALA A 155 10.34 7.32 -3.66
N VAL A 156 10.85 6.62 -2.66
CA VAL A 156 11.58 5.36 -2.83
C VAL A 156 10.71 4.25 -2.31
N VAL A 157 10.29 3.37 -3.20
CA VAL A 157 9.32 2.31 -2.94
C VAL A 157 10.04 0.99 -2.76
N PHE A 158 9.70 0.27 -1.70
CA PHE A 158 10.24 -1.04 -1.35
C PHE A 158 9.24 -2.15 -1.68
N PRO A 159 9.72 -3.31 -2.12
CA PRO A 159 8.85 -4.40 -2.53
C PRO A 159 8.09 -5.00 -1.35
N ALA A 160 6.89 -5.50 -1.63
CA ALA A 160 6.16 -6.37 -0.71
C ALA A 160 6.89 -7.70 -0.54
N SER A 161 6.93 -8.23 0.67
CA SER A 161 7.64 -9.46 0.99
C SER A 161 6.97 -10.22 2.13
N GLY A 162 6.77 -11.53 1.96
CA GLY A 162 6.32 -12.42 3.03
C GLY A 162 4.96 -12.09 3.65
N GLY A 163 4.06 -11.44 2.89
CA GLY A 163 2.77 -10.96 3.38
C GLY A 163 2.80 -9.53 3.90
N ASP A 164 3.97 -8.88 3.91
CA ASP A 164 4.15 -7.48 4.22
C ASP A 164 3.97 -6.65 2.93
N PRO A 165 3.13 -5.60 2.91
CA PRO A 165 2.93 -4.74 1.75
C PRO A 165 4.16 -3.92 1.33
N GLY A 166 5.24 -3.96 2.08
CA GLY A 166 6.41 -3.13 1.87
C GLY A 166 6.30 -1.78 2.58
N TYR A 167 7.16 -0.84 2.22
CA TYR A 167 7.12 0.52 2.75
C TYR A 167 7.58 1.53 1.69
N VAL A 168 7.32 2.80 1.97
CA VAL A 168 7.73 3.92 1.12
C VAL A 168 8.55 4.88 1.96
N GLU A 169 9.68 5.30 1.41
CA GLU A 169 10.51 6.36 1.97
C GLU A 169 10.37 7.60 1.09
N PHE A 170 9.84 8.67 1.65
CA PHE A 170 9.78 9.95 0.97
C PHE A 170 11.04 10.75 1.26
N LEU A 171 11.64 11.28 0.21
CA LEU A 171 12.85 12.09 0.26
C LEU A 171 12.56 13.52 -0.17
N ALA A 172 13.07 14.50 0.58
CA ALA A 172 12.94 15.91 0.25
C ALA A 172 14.21 16.67 0.63
N ASN A 173 14.63 17.63 -0.17
CA ASN A 173 15.61 18.62 0.29
C ASN A 173 14.92 19.59 1.22
N ALA A 174 15.24 19.55 2.49
CA ALA A 174 14.64 20.38 3.52
C ALA A 174 15.65 21.31 4.16
N THR A 175 15.22 22.54 4.42
CA THR A 175 15.92 23.45 5.33
C THR A 175 15.13 23.54 6.61
N VAL A 176 15.75 23.19 7.73
CA VAL A 176 15.12 23.07 9.03
C VAL A 176 15.85 23.96 10.04
N THR A 177 15.10 24.72 10.83
CA THR A 177 15.61 25.39 12.02
C THR A 177 15.31 24.51 13.24
N PHE A 178 16.37 24.08 13.90
CA PHE A 178 16.31 23.26 15.11
C PHE A 178 16.76 24.10 16.33
N CYS A 179 16.04 24.01 17.41
CA CYS A 179 16.39 24.61 18.69
C CYS A 179 16.40 23.54 19.77
N ALA A 180 17.57 23.24 20.29
CA ALA A 180 17.72 22.40 21.47
C ALA A 180 17.32 23.21 22.71
N ASN A 181 16.19 22.94 23.32
CA ASN A 181 15.66 23.73 24.45
C ASN A 181 16.51 23.61 25.74
N GLN A 182 17.77 23.98 25.66
CA GLN A 182 18.72 23.95 26.79
C GLN A 182 19.37 25.34 27.02
N GLY A 183 19.01 25.96 28.10
CA GLY A 183 19.69 27.17 28.59
C GLY A 183 19.73 28.29 27.55
N ASN A 184 20.95 28.65 27.07
CA ASN A 184 21.16 29.67 26.07
C ASN A 184 21.41 29.10 24.66
N ALA A 185 20.91 27.89 24.35
CA ALA A 185 21.05 27.30 23.01
C ALA A 185 20.45 28.23 21.95
N GLN A 186 21.23 28.57 20.95
CA GLN A 186 20.75 29.36 19.81
C GLN A 186 20.15 28.38 18.78
N PRO A 187 19.09 28.80 18.10
CA PRO A 187 18.58 27.98 16.96
C PRO A 187 19.66 27.77 15.90
N GLU A 188 19.75 26.54 15.42
CA GLU A 188 20.64 26.16 14.31
C GLU A 188 19.79 25.86 13.07
N THR A 189 20.16 26.47 11.94
CA THR A 189 19.52 26.19 10.66
C THR A 189 20.45 25.34 9.80
N PHE A 190 19.94 24.22 9.30
CA PHE A 190 20.68 23.33 8.43
C PHE A 190 19.84 22.91 7.21
N SER A 191 20.51 22.53 6.13
CA SER A 191 19.89 21.97 4.94
C SER A 191 20.37 20.54 4.76
N ALA A 192 19.42 19.61 4.56
CA ALA A 192 19.69 18.17 4.42
C ALA A 192 18.59 17.48 3.62
N CYS A 193 18.83 16.25 3.19
CA CYS A 193 17.77 15.40 2.70
C CYS A 193 16.98 14.84 3.89
N MET A 194 15.74 15.26 4.03
CA MET A 194 14.78 14.70 4.97
C MET A 194 14.21 13.43 4.39
N CYS A 195 14.17 12.36 5.19
CA CYS A 195 13.62 11.06 4.85
C CYS A 195 12.44 10.77 5.78
N ILE A 196 11.27 10.57 5.21
CA ILE A 196 10.03 10.25 5.95
C ILE A 196 9.59 8.84 5.54
N THR A 197 9.58 7.91 6.50
CA THR A 197 9.14 6.54 6.27
C THR A 197 7.64 6.41 6.51
N SER A 198 6.90 5.88 5.52
CA SER A 198 5.52 5.40 5.66
C SER A 198 5.49 3.89 5.48
N LYS A 199 4.74 3.17 6.33
CA LYS A 199 4.69 1.70 6.30
C LYS A 199 4.23 1.16 4.95
N TYR A 200 3.20 1.75 4.36
CA TYR A 200 2.73 1.43 3.02
C TYR A 200 1.80 2.52 2.50
N ILE A 201 1.63 2.53 1.21
CA ILE A 201 0.66 3.38 0.52
C ILE A 201 -0.29 2.47 -0.22
N GLU A 202 -1.58 2.61 0.07
CA GLU A 202 -2.66 1.93 -0.61
C GLU A 202 -3.36 2.91 -1.53
N MET A 203 -3.60 2.50 -2.76
CA MET A 203 -4.24 3.29 -3.80
C MET A 203 -5.51 2.62 -4.29
N GLN A 204 -6.60 3.38 -4.43
CA GLN A 204 -7.83 2.95 -5.07
C GLN A 204 -8.27 4.04 -6.06
N GLY A 205 -8.09 3.78 -7.36
CA GLY A 205 -8.19 4.82 -8.37
C GLY A 205 -7.12 5.89 -8.14
N ASN A 206 -7.55 7.13 -7.85
CA ASN A 206 -6.67 8.25 -7.50
C ASN A 206 -6.66 8.54 -6.00
N ASP A 207 -7.47 7.84 -5.21
CA ASP A 207 -7.49 7.98 -3.77
C ASP A 207 -6.29 7.26 -3.15
N ILE A 208 -5.63 7.93 -2.21
CA ILE A 208 -4.47 7.41 -1.51
C ILE A 208 -4.80 7.30 -0.03
N THR A 209 -4.57 6.11 0.52
CA THR A 209 -4.54 5.86 1.96
C THR A 209 -3.12 5.54 2.38
N PHE A 210 -2.61 6.24 3.37
CA PHE A 210 -1.29 5.97 3.94
C PHE A 210 -1.43 5.72 5.44
N TRP A 211 -0.55 4.85 5.94
CA TRP A 211 -0.54 4.47 7.34
C TRP A 211 0.71 5.02 7.99
N GLU A 212 0.52 5.90 8.94
CA GLU A 212 1.50 6.48 9.88
C GLU A 212 2.87 6.90 9.30
N VAL A 213 3.27 8.09 9.60
CA VAL A 213 4.70 8.47 9.63
C VAL A 213 5.34 7.65 10.75
N SER A 214 6.14 6.66 10.37
CA SER A 214 6.76 5.78 11.36
C SER A 214 8.12 6.31 11.82
N HIS A 215 8.75 7.15 11.02
CA HIS A 215 10.08 7.66 11.31
C HIS A 215 10.45 8.84 10.41
N VAL A 216 11.18 9.83 10.97
CA VAL A 216 11.82 10.89 10.22
C VAL A 216 13.32 10.88 10.52
N SER A 217 14.14 10.91 9.47
CA SER A 217 15.59 10.99 9.58
C SER A 217 16.16 11.99 8.57
N PHE A 218 17.45 12.29 8.68
CA PHE A 218 18.14 13.20 7.76
C PHE A 218 19.41 12.56 7.23
N ALA A 219 19.68 12.77 5.94
CA ALA A 219 20.92 12.43 5.27
C ALA A 219 21.58 13.71 4.72
N GLU A 220 22.87 13.66 4.47
CA GLU A 220 23.62 14.84 3.99
C GLU A 220 23.06 15.39 2.67
N ASN A 221 22.60 14.50 1.80
CA ASN A 221 21.93 14.83 0.54
C ASN A 221 21.11 13.62 0.03
N GLN A 222 20.31 13.86 -1.00
CA GLN A 222 19.41 12.84 -1.58
C GLN A 222 20.18 11.64 -2.15
N GLU A 223 21.32 11.85 -2.81
CA GLU A 223 22.17 10.78 -3.33
C GLU A 223 22.61 9.81 -2.22
N LYS A 224 23.08 10.35 -1.06
CA LYS A 224 23.46 9.52 0.09
C LYS A 224 22.27 8.81 0.72
N ALA A 225 21.12 9.45 0.78
CA ALA A 225 19.89 8.82 1.24
C ALA A 225 19.55 7.61 0.36
N VAL A 226 19.43 7.79 -0.96
CA VAL A 226 19.14 6.74 -1.93
C VAL A 226 20.17 5.61 -1.87
N LEU A 227 21.46 5.93 -1.80
CA LEU A 227 22.51 4.90 -1.66
C LEU A 227 22.37 4.08 -0.38
N SER A 228 21.96 4.72 0.72
CA SER A 228 21.67 4.00 1.98
C SER A 228 20.49 3.06 1.84
N LEU A 229 19.41 3.52 1.20
CA LEU A 229 18.19 2.72 0.96
C LEU A 229 18.48 1.54 0.03
N ARG A 230 19.19 1.74 -1.06
CA ARG A 230 19.61 0.66 -1.98
C ARG A 230 20.55 -0.36 -1.36
N LYS A 231 21.29 0.00 -0.30
CA LYS A 231 22.06 -0.98 0.48
C LYS A 231 21.18 -1.86 1.36
N LYS A 232 20.03 -1.33 1.83
CA LYS A 232 19.05 -2.12 2.59
C LYS A 232 18.32 -3.08 1.67
N ASP A 233 17.85 -2.59 0.53
CA ASP A 233 17.19 -3.39 -0.50
C ASP A 233 17.54 -2.86 -1.91
N PRO A 234 18.34 -3.60 -2.70
CA PRO A 234 18.73 -3.18 -4.05
C PRO A 234 17.57 -3.22 -5.07
N THR A 235 16.42 -3.78 -4.71
CA THR A 235 15.24 -3.86 -5.58
C THR A 235 14.27 -2.69 -5.39
N CYS A 236 14.53 -1.79 -4.43
CA CYS A 236 13.76 -0.56 -4.28
C CYS A 236 13.87 0.32 -5.54
N LYS A 237 12.82 1.10 -5.79
CA LYS A 237 12.74 1.97 -6.97
C LYS A 237 12.38 3.39 -6.60
N GLU A 238 13.07 4.33 -7.22
CA GLU A 238 12.80 5.75 -7.09
C GLU A 238 11.68 6.17 -8.04
N ILE A 239 10.75 6.97 -7.53
CA ILE A 239 9.67 7.59 -8.28
C ILE A 239 9.78 9.10 -8.06
N PRO A 240 10.28 9.88 -9.05
CA PRO A 240 10.35 11.33 -8.93
C PRO A 240 8.93 11.90 -8.90
N LEU A 241 8.66 12.78 -7.93
CA LEU A 241 7.37 13.43 -7.80
C LEU A 241 7.34 14.74 -8.58
N PRO A 242 6.21 15.12 -9.19
CA PRO A 242 6.09 16.37 -9.94
C PRO A 242 6.36 17.56 -9.03
N ALA A 243 6.82 18.69 -9.61
CA ALA A 243 6.92 19.94 -8.88
C ALA A 243 5.53 20.40 -8.39
N ALA A 244 5.48 21.17 -7.30
CA ALA A 244 4.26 21.86 -6.90
C ALA A 244 3.88 22.89 -7.98
N GLU A 245 2.60 22.96 -8.34
CA GLU A 245 2.05 24.02 -9.20
C GLU A 245 1.95 25.36 -8.45
#